data_2bff040912a9ddaf8bab722a1c7019fe
#
_entry.id   2bff040912a9ddaf8bab722a1c7019fe
#
_cell.length_a   1.000
_cell.length_b   1.000
_cell.length_c   1.000
_cell.angle_alpha   90.00
_cell.angle_beta   90.00
_cell.angle_gamma   90.00
#
_symmetry.space_group_name_H-M   'P 1'
#
loop_
_entity.id
_entity.type
_entity.pdbx_description
1 polymer ?
#
loop_
_entity_poly.entity_id
_entity_poly.type
_entity_poly.pdbx_seq_one_letter_code
_entity_poly.pdbx_strand_id
1 'polypeptide(L)'
;MMSEYIDINLDTDWARRGQTIVEKSAEMGAKTFIHYSFPTHLAKESISKRKEMMKETCDKLGLEFVEVVTPDPQAGDGVAAMQQFLREDIPRQIEEYGLDRNIFGSNCPMYDVIIDEALKLKFIVAEQCCPTPTQAFPTVMNLEISEEDAGNFEKINEMITQKAAEAGMTGRLSGWPIPATIFLPEFAVELSKKMIDNSLTPEDVLSTEYLNGFATEIFGVGADFQDYFKDSTKDGQKHNYYMMIMDSIFY
;
A
#
# COMPACT_ATOMS: atom_id res chain seq x y z
N MET A 1 -4.27 20.10 -13.53
CA MET A 1 -3.41 18.98 -13.98
C MET A 1 -2.93 19.31 -15.38
N MET A 2 -1.60 19.26 -15.65
CA MET A 2 -1.04 19.73 -16.94
C MET A 2 -0.95 18.59 -17.98
N SER A 3 -2.00 17.75 -18.04
CA SER A 3 -2.01 16.56 -18.89
C SER A 3 -1.87 16.83 -20.38
N GLU A 4 -2.23 18.01 -20.84
CA GLU A 4 -2.12 18.41 -22.26
C GLU A 4 -0.68 18.57 -22.76
N TYR A 5 0.29 18.74 -21.82
CA TYR A 5 1.71 18.99 -22.14
C TYR A 5 2.62 17.78 -21.91
N ILE A 6 2.05 16.65 -21.51
CA ILE A 6 2.80 15.42 -21.23
C ILE A 6 2.21 14.26 -22.02
N ASP A 7 3.02 13.27 -22.36
CA ASP A 7 2.56 12.07 -23.06
C ASP A 7 1.78 11.16 -22.12
N ILE A 8 2.35 10.84 -20.97
CA ILE A 8 1.71 10.02 -19.94
C ILE A 8 2.02 10.56 -18.53
N ASN A 9 1.04 10.53 -17.65
CA ASN A 9 1.19 10.77 -16.21
C ASN A 9 0.86 9.49 -15.44
N LEU A 10 1.72 9.12 -14.51
CA LEU A 10 1.61 7.91 -13.71
C LEU A 10 1.56 8.27 -12.23
N ASP A 11 0.62 7.67 -11.48
CA ASP A 11 0.50 7.88 -10.04
C ASP A 11 -0.04 6.60 -9.37
N THR A 12 0.02 6.56 -8.04
CA THR A 12 -0.58 5.50 -7.23
C THR A 12 -2.06 5.78 -6.98
N ASP A 13 -2.91 4.78 -7.15
CA ASP A 13 -4.34 4.88 -6.81
C ASP A 13 -4.58 4.73 -5.30
N TRP A 14 -4.33 5.82 -4.58
CA TRP A 14 -4.47 5.86 -3.13
C TRP A 14 -5.90 5.58 -2.64
N ALA A 15 -6.91 5.95 -3.41
CA ALA A 15 -8.31 5.73 -3.04
C ALA A 15 -8.71 4.27 -3.26
N ARG A 16 -8.50 3.73 -4.47
CA ARG A 16 -8.87 2.34 -4.85
C ARG A 16 -8.11 1.29 -4.03
N ARG A 17 -6.92 1.62 -3.50
CA ARG A 17 -6.23 0.79 -2.51
C ARG A 17 -7.10 0.47 -1.29
N GLY A 18 -8.08 1.31 -0.96
CA GLY A 18 -9.05 0.98 0.10
C GLY A 18 -9.80 -0.33 -0.15
N GLN A 19 -10.16 -0.59 -1.40
CA GLN A 19 -10.75 -1.87 -1.79
C GLN A 19 -9.73 -3.01 -1.73
N THR A 20 -8.59 -2.87 -2.40
CA THR A 20 -7.62 -3.98 -2.53
C THR A 20 -6.99 -4.40 -1.20
N ILE A 21 -6.80 -3.47 -0.26
CA ILE A 21 -6.30 -3.78 1.10
C ILE A 21 -7.31 -4.65 1.86
N VAL A 22 -8.61 -4.34 1.76
CA VAL A 22 -9.65 -5.14 2.44
C VAL A 22 -9.82 -6.51 1.77
N GLU A 23 -9.81 -6.57 0.44
CA GLU A 23 -9.84 -7.82 -0.30
C GLU A 23 -8.66 -8.73 0.10
N LYS A 24 -7.44 -8.17 0.17
CA LYS A 24 -6.25 -8.88 0.63
C LYS A 24 -6.39 -9.33 2.09
N SER A 25 -6.93 -8.50 2.97
CA SER A 25 -7.15 -8.88 4.37
C SER A 25 -8.16 -10.02 4.51
N ALA A 26 -9.22 -10.04 3.69
CA ALA A 26 -10.18 -11.12 3.64
C ALA A 26 -9.55 -12.43 3.12
N GLU A 27 -8.71 -12.35 2.07
CA GLU A 27 -7.92 -13.47 1.55
C GLU A 27 -7.02 -14.08 2.63
N MET A 28 -6.43 -13.24 3.49
CA MET A 28 -5.61 -13.64 4.63
C MET A 28 -6.43 -14.17 5.82
N GLY A 29 -7.75 -14.20 5.72
CA GLY A 29 -8.65 -14.75 6.73
C GLY A 29 -9.12 -13.77 7.80
N ALA A 30 -8.99 -12.47 7.58
CA ALA A 30 -9.52 -11.46 8.49
C ALA A 30 -11.06 -11.51 8.53
N LYS A 31 -11.62 -11.35 9.73
CA LYS A 31 -13.06 -11.19 10.00
C LYS A 31 -13.42 -9.77 10.42
N THR A 32 -12.44 -9.07 10.99
CA THR A 32 -12.56 -7.69 11.43
C THR A 32 -11.44 -6.87 10.80
N PHE A 33 -11.76 -5.65 10.35
CA PHE A 33 -10.82 -4.69 9.81
C PHE A 33 -10.78 -3.46 10.72
N ILE A 34 -9.67 -3.26 11.43
CA ILE A 34 -9.50 -2.14 12.36
C ILE A 34 -8.70 -1.03 11.68
N HIS A 35 -9.31 0.14 11.57
CA HIS A 35 -8.74 1.31 10.90
C HIS A 35 -8.37 2.39 11.92
N TYR A 36 -7.07 2.57 12.14
CA TYR A 36 -6.52 3.66 12.96
C TYR A 36 -6.29 4.92 12.12
N SER A 37 -6.85 6.04 12.55
CA SER A 37 -6.71 7.33 11.88
C SER A 37 -6.89 8.51 12.84
N PHE A 38 -6.70 9.72 12.32
CA PHE A 38 -6.93 10.96 13.07
C PHE A 38 -7.55 12.04 12.17
N PRO A 39 -8.29 13.02 12.74
CA PRO A 39 -9.13 13.93 11.97
C PRO A 39 -8.39 14.74 10.90
N THR A 40 -7.20 15.28 11.19
CA THR A 40 -6.45 16.09 10.21
C THR A 40 -5.96 15.28 9.02
N HIS A 41 -5.72 13.97 9.18
CA HIS A 41 -5.37 13.09 8.06
C HIS A 41 -6.60 12.76 7.21
N LEU A 42 -7.73 12.48 7.86
CA LEU A 42 -9.01 12.22 7.19
C LEU A 42 -9.59 13.45 6.46
N ALA A 43 -9.11 14.66 6.76
CA ALA A 43 -9.46 15.86 6.02
C ALA A 43 -8.90 15.88 4.58
N LYS A 44 -7.91 15.03 4.27
CA LYS A 44 -7.39 14.86 2.91
C LYS A 44 -8.33 13.97 2.11
N GLU A 45 -8.79 14.46 0.95
CA GLU A 45 -9.79 13.79 0.11
C GLU A 45 -9.40 12.35 -0.27
N SER A 46 -8.16 12.10 -0.69
CA SER A 46 -7.67 10.76 -1.06
C SER A 46 -7.71 9.78 0.12
N ILE A 47 -7.41 10.25 1.34
CA ILE A 47 -7.43 9.43 2.56
C ILE A 47 -8.86 9.13 2.99
N SER A 48 -9.74 10.14 2.93
CA SER A 48 -11.17 9.97 3.23
C SER A 48 -11.81 8.98 2.25
N LYS A 49 -11.60 9.15 0.94
CA LYS A 49 -12.09 8.21 -0.07
C LYS A 49 -11.57 6.80 0.13
N ARG A 50 -10.28 6.63 0.45
CA ARG A 50 -9.72 5.32 0.78
C ARG A 50 -10.45 4.66 1.95
N LYS A 51 -10.71 5.41 3.03
CA LYS A 51 -11.46 4.90 4.19
C LYS A 51 -12.89 4.50 3.81
N GLU A 52 -13.57 5.32 3.02
CA GLU A 52 -14.94 5.02 2.53
C GLU A 52 -14.94 3.71 1.73
N MET A 53 -14.00 3.55 0.81
CA MET A 53 -13.86 2.31 0.02
C MET A 53 -13.51 1.10 0.90
N MET A 54 -12.69 1.26 1.94
CA MET A 54 -12.44 0.20 2.93
C MET A 54 -13.73 -0.25 3.60
N LYS A 55 -14.51 0.70 4.10
CA LYS A 55 -15.79 0.42 4.77
C LYS A 55 -16.78 -0.28 3.84
N GLU A 56 -16.98 0.25 2.64
CA GLU A 56 -17.88 -0.34 1.65
C GLU A 56 -17.45 -1.77 1.26
N THR A 57 -16.14 -2.01 1.17
CA THR A 57 -15.60 -3.33 0.82
C THR A 57 -15.75 -4.30 1.98
N CYS A 58 -15.53 -3.85 3.22
CA CYS A 58 -15.84 -4.65 4.42
C CYS A 58 -17.31 -5.07 4.44
N ASP A 59 -18.23 -4.13 4.21
CA ASP A 59 -19.67 -4.42 4.14
C ASP A 59 -20.00 -5.46 3.05
N LYS A 60 -19.39 -5.36 1.86
CA LYS A 60 -19.59 -6.30 0.75
C LYS A 60 -19.06 -7.71 1.06
N LEU A 61 -17.94 -7.81 1.76
CA LEU A 61 -17.27 -9.07 2.06
C LEU A 61 -17.67 -9.66 3.42
N GLY A 62 -18.52 -8.96 4.19
CA GLY A 62 -18.98 -9.39 5.50
C GLY A 62 -17.93 -9.29 6.61
N LEU A 63 -16.94 -8.39 6.47
CA LEU A 63 -16.00 -8.06 7.53
C LEU A 63 -16.59 -6.97 8.42
N GLU A 64 -16.36 -7.07 9.73
CA GLU A 64 -16.65 -5.98 10.64
C GLU A 64 -15.63 -4.85 10.45
N PHE A 65 -16.10 -3.61 10.24
CA PHE A 65 -15.23 -2.43 10.14
C PHE A 65 -15.23 -1.66 11.46
N VAL A 66 -14.07 -1.56 12.10
CA VAL A 66 -13.86 -0.84 13.36
C VAL A 66 -13.00 0.40 13.11
N GLU A 67 -13.51 1.57 13.49
CA GLU A 67 -12.77 2.84 13.36
C GLU A 67 -12.25 3.28 14.72
N VAL A 68 -10.94 3.51 14.82
CA VAL A 68 -10.27 3.98 16.04
C VAL A 68 -9.59 5.32 15.75
N VAL A 69 -9.90 6.32 16.57
CA VAL A 69 -9.29 7.64 16.48
C VAL A 69 -8.07 7.70 17.39
N THR A 70 -6.91 8.00 16.80
CA THR A 70 -5.64 8.17 17.54
C THR A 70 -5.37 9.64 17.87
N PRO A 71 -4.48 9.93 18.82
CA PRO A 71 -3.87 11.25 18.92
C PRO A 71 -3.26 11.69 17.59
N ASP A 72 -3.36 12.99 17.28
CA ASP A 72 -2.82 13.55 16.05
C ASP A 72 -1.29 13.68 16.16
N PRO A 73 -0.50 13.02 15.29
CA PRO A 73 0.96 13.09 15.33
C PRO A 73 1.54 14.47 14.98
N GLN A 74 0.70 15.40 14.48
CA GLN A 74 1.09 16.78 14.20
C GLN A 74 0.67 17.78 15.29
N ALA A 75 0.04 17.29 16.36
CA ALA A 75 -0.46 18.12 17.47
C ALA A 75 -0.04 17.54 18.83
N GLY A 76 -0.03 18.36 19.87
CA GLY A 76 0.27 17.95 21.23
C GLY A 76 1.65 17.28 21.36
N ASP A 77 1.66 16.08 21.97
CA ASP A 77 2.89 15.28 22.17
C ASP A 77 3.31 14.48 20.89
N GLY A 78 2.66 14.75 19.76
CA GLY A 78 3.10 14.33 18.45
C GLY A 78 3.08 12.82 18.21
N VAL A 79 4.07 12.35 17.44
CA VAL A 79 4.20 10.94 17.06
C VAL A 79 4.31 10.03 18.28
N ALA A 80 4.98 10.48 19.35
CA ALA A 80 5.17 9.68 20.55
C ALA A 80 3.84 9.34 21.24
N ALA A 81 2.94 10.32 21.37
CA ALA A 81 1.60 10.09 21.95
C ALA A 81 0.76 9.13 21.10
N MET A 82 0.80 9.27 19.78
CA MET A 82 0.11 8.36 18.87
C MET A 82 0.66 6.92 18.97
N GLN A 83 1.97 6.76 19.01
CA GLN A 83 2.62 5.44 19.14
C GLN A 83 2.33 4.81 20.50
N GLN A 84 2.34 5.60 21.58
CA GLN A 84 1.97 5.12 22.92
C GLN A 84 0.51 4.65 22.94
N PHE A 85 -0.40 5.42 22.35
CA PHE A 85 -1.81 5.03 22.24
C PHE A 85 -1.96 3.68 21.51
N LEU A 86 -1.27 3.50 20.38
CA LEU A 86 -1.31 2.24 19.62
C LEU A 86 -0.81 1.05 20.47
N ARG A 87 0.29 1.22 21.21
CA ARG A 87 0.83 0.16 22.10
C ARG A 87 -0.15 -0.25 23.21
N GLU A 88 -0.98 0.67 23.66
CA GLU A 88 -1.98 0.41 24.70
C GLU A 88 -3.29 -0.13 24.12
N ASP A 89 -3.71 0.34 22.95
CA ASP A 89 -5.01 0.01 22.36
C ASP A 89 -4.98 -1.28 21.54
N ILE A 90 -3.92 -1.54 20.73
CA ILE A 90 -3.82 -2.75 19.93
C ILE A 90 -4.05 -4.04 20.75
N PRO A 91 -3.41 -4.25 21.94
CA PRO A 91 -3.70 -5.44 22.74
C PRO A 91 -5.17 -5.55 23.16
N ARG A 92 -5.84 -4.43 23.47
CA ARG A 92 -7.28 -4.42 23.82
C ARG A 92 -8.15 -4.84 22.64
N GLN A 93 -7.84 -4.34 21.46
CA GLN A 93 -8.53 -4.74 20.22
C GLN A 93 -8.33 -6.24 19.95
N ILE A 94 -7.13 -6.78 20.25
CA ILE A 94 -6.84 -8.21 20.12
C ILE A 94 -7.63 -9.03 21.13
N GLU A 95 -7.76 -8.59 22.35
CA GLU A 95 -8.57 -9.24 23.39
C GLU A 95 -10.06 -9.26 23.01
N GLU A 96 -10.58 -8.16 22.47
CA GLU A 96 -12.00 -8.00 22.10
C GLU A 96 -12.37 -8.82 20.87
N TYR A 97 -11.56 -8.74 19.81
CA TYR A 97 -11.93 -9.29 18.49
C TYR A 97 -11.19 -10.60 18.10
N GLY A 98 -10.24 -11.16 18.88
CA GLY A 98 -9.41 -12.37 18.59
C GLY A 98 -8.28 -12.08 17.59
N LEU A 99 -7.67 -13.07 16.94
CA LEU A 99 -6.49 -12.94 16.08
C LEU A 99 -6.80 -12.72 14.59
N ASP A 100 -8.00 -13.09 14.14
CA ASP A 100 -8.40 -13.01 12.73
C ASP A 100 -8.91 -11.60 12.41
N ARG A 101 -8.03 -10.62 12.59
CA ARG A 101 -8.30 -9.25 12.21
C ARG A 101 -7.12 -8.64 11.49
N ASN A 102 -7.44 -7.73 10.58
CA ASN A 102 -6.46 -6.85 9.98
C ASN A 102 -6.39 -5.54 10.75
N ILE A 103 -5.18 -5.06 11.04
CA ILE A 103 -4.96 -3.72 11.55
C ILE A 103 -4.34 -2.86 10.47
N PHE A 104 -4.96 -1.74 10.18
CA PHE A 104 -4.50 -0.74 9.22
C PHE A 104 -4.34 0.62 9.88
N GLY A 105 -3.15 1.20 9.80
CA GLY A 105 -2.87 2.58 10.21
C GLY A 105 -2.86 3.53 9.01
N SER A 106 -3.58 4.64 9.08
CA SER A 106 -3.65 5.58 7.97
C SER A 106 -2.37 6.38 7.72
N ASN A 107 -1.40 6.36 8.66
CA ASN A 107 -0.18 7.16 8.62
C ASN A 107 1.08 6.30 8.84
N CYS A 108 2.18 6.64 8.14
CA CYS A 108 3.42 5.86 8.15
C CYS A 108 4.04 5.65 9.54
N PRO A 109 4.16 6.66 10.43
CA PRO A 109 4.72 6.47 11.78
C PRO A 109 3.97 5.49 12.69
N MET A 110 2.77 5.03 12.30
CA MET A 110 2.03 3.99 13.03
C MET A 110 2.67 2.60 12.86
N TYR A 111 3.35 2.36 11.74
CA TYR A 111 3.73 1.00 11.33
C TYR A 111 4.89 0.41 12.10
N ASP A 112 5.77 1.20 12.68
CA ASP A 112 6.79 0.68 13.59
C ASP A 112 6.13 -0.04 14.79
N VAL A 113 5.04 0.52 15.30
CA VAL A 113 4.26 -0.09 16.39
C VAL A 113 3.37 -1.21 15.87
N ILE A 114 2.65 -1.02 14.76
CA ILE A 114 1.74 -2.02 14.22
C ILE A 114 2.49 -3.32 13.87
N ILE A 115 3.63 -3.24 13.21
CA ILE A 115 4.43 -4.43 12.88
C ILE A 115 5.04 -5.06 14.13
N ASP A 116 5.58 -4.26 15.07
CA ASP A 116 6.12 -4.75 16.33
C ASP A 116 5.05 -5.52 17.15
N GLU A 117 3.85 -4.97 17.28
CA GLU A 117 2.74 -5.63 17.93
C GLU A 117 2.19 -6.84 17.13
N ALA A 118 2.21 -6.79 15.79
CA ALA A 118 1.82 -7.92 14.97
C ALA A 118 2.76 -9.13 15.18
N LEU A 119 4.07 -8.90 15.27
CA LEU A 119 5.04 -9.95 15.56
C LEU A 119 4.82 -10.61 16.94
N LYS A 120 4.31 -9.87 17.93
CA LYS A 120 4.00 -10.36 19.27
C LYS A 120 2.64 -11.05 19.32
N LEU A 121 1.60 -10.40 18.81
CA LEU A 121 0.19 -10.75 18.99
C LEU A 121 -0.40 -11.59 17.84
N LYS A 122 0.31 -11.70 16.71
CA LYS A 122 -0.03 -12.56 15.56
C LYS A 122 -1.31 -12.18 14.79
N PHE A 123 -1.69 -10.91 14.77
CA PHE A 123 -2.78 -10.44 13.91
C PHE A 123 -2.31 -10.19 12.46
N ILE A 124 -3.24 -9.90 11.55
CA ILE A 124 -2.98 -9.70 10.13
C ILE A 124 -2.63 -8.24 9.85
N VAL A 125 -1.63 -8.02 8.99
CA VAL A 125 -1.31 -6.74 8.36
C VAL A 125 -1.25 -6.96 6.85
N ALA A 126 -2.37 -6.76 6.18
CA ALA A 126 -2.51 -7.00 4.75
C ALA A 126 -1.71 -6.01 3.90
N GLU A 127 -1.61 -4.76 4.34
CA GLU A 127 -0.81 -3.76 3.64
C GLU A 127 -0.56 -2.54 4.53
N GLN A 128 0.57 -1.90 4.33
CA GLN A 128 0.90 -0.63 5.00
C GLN A 128 0.25 0.57 4.28
N CYS A 129 0.18 1.75 4.96
CA CYS A 129 -0.31 2.97 4.30
C CYS A 129 0.56 3.37 3.10
N CYS A 130 1.88 3.18 3.20
CA CYS A 130 2.84 3.23 2.11
C CYS A 130 3.43 1.82 1.97
N PRO A 131 2.85 0.95 1.12
CA PRO A 131 3.26 -0.44 1.06
C PRO A 131 4.65 -0.55 0.43
N THR A 132 5.61 -0.98 1.22
CA THR A 132 6.99 -1.09 0.80
C THR A 132 7.76 -2.01 1.73
N PRO A 133 8.68 -2.86 1.21
CA PRO A 133 9.51 -3.71 2.05
C PRO A 133 10.51 -2.92 2.90
N THR A 134 10.71 -1.63 2.61
CA THR A 134 11.68 -0.78 3.32
C THR A 134 11.11 0.03 4.46
N GLN A 135 9.78 -0.01 4.70
CA GLN A 135 9.15 0.69 5.82
C GLN A 135 8.84 -0.26 6.98
N ALA A 136 9.23 0.10 8.18
CA ALA A 136 9.03 -0.62 9.43
C ALA A 136 9.71 -2.00 9.49
N PHE A 137 9.54 -2.86 8.48
CA PHE A 137 10.10 -4.22 8.47
C PHE A 137 11.60 -4.27 8.77
N PRO A 138 12.48 -3.49 8.09
CA PRO A 138 13.91 -3.56 8.36
C PRO A 138 14.27 -3.25 9.81
N THR A 139 13.70 -2.20 10.35
CA THR A 139 13.98 -1.76 11.73
C THR A 139 13.37 -2.71 12.77
N VAL A 140 12.08 -3.06 12.61
CA VAL A 140 11.35 -3.86 13.60
C VAL A 140 11.80 -5.32 13.61
N MET A 141 12.15 -5.87 12.44
CA MET A 141 12.64 -7.24 12.30
C MET A 141 14.15 -7.37 12.44
N ASN A 142 14.87 -6.24 12.65
CA ASN A 142 16.34 -6.19 12.70
C ASN A 142 17.00 -6.85 11.48
N LEU A 143 16.60 -6.42 10.26
CA LEU A 143 17.19 -6.92 9.04
C LEU A 143 18.59 -6.34 8.83
N GLU A 144 19.57 -7.19 8.61
CA GLU A 144 20.94 -6.78 8.28
C GLU A 144 21.09 -6.61 6.75
N ILE A 145 20.66 -5.44 6.26
CA ILE A 145 20.73 -5.09 4.83
C ILE A 145 22.08 -4.41 4.58
N SER A 146 22.94 -5.05 3.76
CA SER A 146 24.22 -4.46 3.36
C SER A 146 24.02 -3.28 2.40
N GLU A 147 25.05 -2.42 2.24
CA GLU A 147 25.00 -1.32 1.26
C GLU A 147 24.78 -1.83 -0.17
N GLU A 148 25.33 -3.00 -0.51
CA GLU A 148 25.17 -3.64 -1.82
C GLU A 148 23.71 -4.12 -2.05
N ASP A 149 22.99 -4.47 -0.98
CA ASP A 149 21.65 -5.01 -1.02
C ASP A 149 20.55 -3.92 -0.83
N ALA A 150 20.93 -2.69 -0.56
CA ALA A 150 19.96 -1.61 -0.22
C ALA A 150 18.89 -1.36 -1.32
N GLY A 151 19.19 -1.68 -2.58
CA GLY A 151 18.26 -1.61 -3.72
C GLY A 151 17.76 -2.98 -4.22
N ASN A 152 18.18 -4.07 -3.58
CA ASN A 152 17.77 -5.42 -3.96
C ASN A 152 16.49 -5.82 -3.22
N PHE A 153 15.34 -5.40 -3.78
CA PHE A 153 14.04 -5.62 -3.14
C PHE A 153 13.66 -7.11 -3.08
N GLU A 154 14.09 -7.93 -4.03
CA GLU A 154 13.87 -9.38 -3.99
C GLU A 154 14.51 -9.97 -2.72
N LYS A 155 15.78 -9.68 -2.49
CA LYS A 155 16.50 -10.13 -1.30
C LYS A 155 15.91 -9.58 0.00
N ILE A 156 15.50 -8.30 0.02
CA ILE A 156 14.85 -7.70 1.19
C ILE A 156 13.52 -8.42 1.50
N ASN A 157 12.71 -8.72 0.48
CA ASN A 157 11.47 -9.48 0.64
C ASN A 157 11.71 -10.90 1.14
N GLU A 158 12.76 -11.59 0.65
CA GLU A 158 13.17 -12.90 1.19
C GLU A 158 13.54 -12.82 2.67
N MET A 159 14.30 -11.81 3.08
CA MET A 159 14.66 -11.59 4.49
C MET A 159 13.42 -11.35 5.37
N ILE A 160 12.45 -10.53 4.88
CA ILE A 160 11.18 -10.31 5.58
C ILE A 160 10.40 -11.62 5.71
N THR A 161 10.29 -12.39 4.62
CA THR A 161 9.59 -13.69 4.61
C THR A 161 10.21 -14.66 5.61
N GLN A 162 11.54 -14.75 5.65
CA GLN A 162 12.24 -15.58 6.63
C GLN A 162 11.93 -15.14 8.07
N LYS A 163 12.02 -13.83 8.35
CA LYS A 163 11.74 -13.29 9.68
C LYS A 163 10.27 -13.45 10.09
N ALA A 164 9.34 -13.30 9.14
CA ALA A 164 7.93 -13.58 9.37
C ALA A 164 7.70 -15.06 9.73
N ALA A 165 8.37 -16.00 9.03
CA ALA A 165 8.29 -17.42 9.34
C ALA A 165 8.89 -17.74 10.72
N GLU A 166 10.08 -17.21 11.06
CA GLU A 166 10.70 -17.35 12.38
C GLU A 166 9.79 -16.83 13.50
N ALA A 167 9.03 -15.78 13.23
CA ALA A 167 8.06 -15.21 14.15
C ALA A 167 6.69 -15.89 14.13
N GLY A 168 6.45 -16.94 13.32
CA GLY A 168 5.15 -17.60 13.19
C GLY A 168 4.07 -16.71 12.56
N MET A 169 4.48 -15.83 11.62
CA MET A 169 3.63 -14.86 10.93
C MET A 169 3.46 -15.17 9.44
N THR A 170 3.87 -16.35 8.98
CA THR A 170 3.72 -16.75 7.57
C THR A 170 2.29 -16.56 7.08
N GLY A 171 2.12 -15.79 5.99
CA GLY A 171 0.82 -15.46 5.41
C GLY A 171 -0.04 -14.49 6.23
N ARG A 172 0.51 -13.89 7.30
CA ARG A 172 -0.18 -12.86 8.10
C ARG A 172 0.37 -11.45 7.89
N LEU A 173 1.43 -11.32 7.10
CA LEU A 173 2.01 -10.06 6.64
C LEU A 173 2.01 -10.06 5.11
N SER A 174 1.76 -8.89 4.53
CA SER A 174 1.78 -8.69 3.08
C SER A 174 2.18 -7.25 2.75
N GLY A 175 2.57 -7.00 1.53
CA GLY A 175 2.95 -5.67 1.05
C GLY A 175 3.34 -5.67 -0.41
N TRP A 176 3.65 -4.51 -0.97
CA TRP A 176 4.15 -4.41 -2.33
C TRP A 176 5.62 -4.84 -2.40
N PRO A 177 6.02 -5.57 -3.45
CA PRO A 177 7.39 -6.08 -3.58
C PRO A 177 8.42 -4.97 -3.80
N ILE A 178 8.02 -3.83 -4.39
CA ILE A 178 8.88 -2.68 -4.69
C ILE A 178 8.20 -1.41 -4.18
N PRO A 179 8.94 -0.45 -3.58
CA PRO A 179 8.38 0.85 -3.22
C PRO A 179 7.83 1.59 -4.44
N ALA A 180 6.59 2.09 -4.39
CA ALA A 180 6.00 2.86 -5.49
C ALA A 180 6.85 4.07 -5.90
N THR A 181 7.54 4.68 -4.93
CA THR A 181 8.46 5.81 -5.14
C THR A 181 9.74 5.46 -5.90
N ILE A 182 10.04 4.17 -6.05
CA ILE A 182 11.12 3.66 -6.90
C ILE A 182 10.53 3.12 -8.19
N PHE A 183 9.50 2.29 -8.09
CA PHE A 183 8.87 1.67 -9.25
C PHE A 183 8.39 2.68 -10.30
N LEU A 184 7.60 3.68 -9.92
CA LEU A 184 7.01 4.61 -10.89
C LEU A 184 8.05 5.46 -11.65
N PRO A 185 9.09 6.04 -11.02
CA PRO A 185 10.15 6.73 -11.75
C PRO A 185 10.94 5.81 -12.68
N GLU A 186 11.32 4.62 -12.24
CA GLU A 186 12.05 3.66 -13.09
C GLU A 186 11.18 3.18 -14.25
N PHE A 187 9.91 2.88 -14.00
CA PHE A 187 8.93 2.53 -15.02
C PHE A 187 8.81 3.63 -16.09
N ALA A 188 8.70 4.89 -15.67
CA ALA A 188 8.62 6.03 -16.59
C ALA A 188 9.91 6.18 -17.41
N VAL A 189 11.08 5.93 -16.82
CA VAL A 189 12.37 5.95 -17.53
C VAL A 189 12.43 4.85 -18.60
N GLU A 190 12.03 3.62 -18.26
CA GLU A 190 12.05 2.52 -19.23
C GLU A 190 11.05 2.72 -20.37
N LEU A 191 9.85 3.25 -20.09
CA LEU A 191 8.89 3.67 -21.13
C LEU A 191 9.51 4.73 -22.04
N SER A 192 10.13 5.76 -21.44
CA SER A 192 10.73 6.87 -22.20
C SER A 192 11.86 6.39 -23.11
N LYS A 193 12.68 5.43 -22.69
CA LYS A 193 13.72 4.81 -23.53
C LYS A 193 13.10 4.16 -24.77
N LYS A 194 12.01 3.39 -24.59
CA LYS A 194 11.31 2.73 -25.71
C LYS A 194 10.65 3.74 -26.66
N MET A 195 10.18 4.86 -26.18
CA MET A 195 9.65 5.94 -27.02
C MET A 195 10.76 6.65 -27.80
N ILE A 196 11.93 6.89 -27.19
CA ILE A 196 13.08 7.55 -27.84
C ILE A 196 13.67 6.69 -28.95
N ASP A 197 13.75 5.38 -28.77
CA ASP A 197 14.25 4.46 -29.81
C ASP A 197 13.20 4.11 -30.88
N ASN A 198 12.00 4.72 -30.80
CA ASN A 198 10.85 4.52 -31.68
C ASN A 198 10.30 3.08 -31.68
N SER A 199 10.53 2.32 -30.62
CA SER A 199 9.93 1.01 -30.44
C SER A 199 8.50 1.08 -29.89
N LEU A 200 8.05 2.26 -29.43
CA LEU A 200 6.70 2.56 -28.96
C LEU A 200 6.19 3.88 -29.51
N THR A 201 4.91 3.91 -29.85
CA THR A 201 4.18 5.15 -30.15
C THR A 201 3.55 5.74 -28.88
N PRO A 202 3.17 7.03 -28.88
CA PRO A 202 2.39 7.60 -27.78
C PRO A 202 1.08 6.87 -27.53
N GLU A 203 0.45 6.30 -28.55
CA GLU A 203 -0.78 5.52 -28.45
C GLU A 203 -0.56 4.19 -27.70
N ASP A 204 0.58 3.53 -27.94
CA ASP A 204 0.92 2.26 -27.27
C ASP A 204 1.05 2.46 -25.74
N VAL A 205 1.69 3.56 -25.30
CA VAL A 205 1.87 3.86 -23.88
C VAL A 205 0.57 4.28 -23.17
N LEU A 206 -0.50 4.55 -23.90
CA LEU A 206 -1.82 4.87 -23.35
C LEU A 206 -2.74 3.63 -23.27
N SER A 207 -2.19 2.42 -23.40
CA SER A 207 -2.91 1.16 -23.24
C SER A 207 -2.69 0.57 -21.85
N THR A 208 -3.76 0.35 -21.08
CA THR A 208 -3.67 -0.32 -19.77
C THR A 208 -3.11 -1.73 -19.89
N GLU A 209 -3.48 -2.47 -20.95
CA GLU A 209 -2.95 -3.80 -21.23
C GLU A 209 -1.43 -3.76 -21.44
N TYR A 210 -0.95 -2.79 -22.23
CA TYR A 210 0.48 -2.60 -22.45
C TYR A 210 1.21 -2.25 -21.16
N LEU A 211 0.71 -1.27 -20.39
CA LEU A 211 1.33 -0.84 -19.13
C LEU A 211 1.42 -1.98 -18.10
N ASN A 212 0.37 -2.78 -17.98
CA ASN A 212 0.35 -3.93 -17.07
C ASN A 212 1.35 -5.02 -17.51
N GLY A 213 1.37 -5.34 -18.83
CA GLY A 213 2.35 -6.27 -19.40
C GLY A 213 3.79 -5.80 -19.24
N PHE A 214 4.04 -4.51 -19.45
CA PHE A 214 5.36 -3.91 -19.32
C PHE A 214 5.89 -3.94 -17.88
N ALA A 215 5.01 -3.74 -16.87
CA ALA A 215 5.39 -3.89 -15.46
C ALA A 215 5.88 -5.31 -15.16
N THR A 216 5.18 -6.32 -15.69
CA THR A 216 5.57 -7.73 -15.50
C THR A 216 6.86 -8.06 -16.25
N GLU A 217 7.01 -7.57 -17.50
CA GLU A 217 8.18 -7.85 -18.35
C GLU A 217 9.47 -7.28 -17.77
N ILE A 218 9.44 -6.02 -17.30
CA ILE A 218 10.64 -5.29 -16.92
C ILE A 218 10.96 -5.42 -15.41
N PHE A 219 9.93 -5.46 -14.57
CA PHE A 219 10.10 -5.44 -13.11
C PHE A 219 9.71 -6.75 -12.43
N GLY A 220 9.15 -7.72 -13.17
CA GLY A 220 8.70 -8.99 -12.60
C GLY A 220 7.53 -8.86 -11.62
N VAL A 221 6.80 -7.73 -11.64
CA VAL A 221 5.69 -7.47 -10.72
C VAL A 221 4.37 -7.31 -11.47
N GLY A 222 3.29 -7.82 -10.89
CA GLY A 222 1.95 -7.51 -11.34
C GLY A 222 1.56 -6.08 -10.95
N ALA A 223 0.92 -5.37 -11.87
CA ALA A 223 0.39 -4.03 -11.64
C ALA A 223 -0.92 -3.86 -12.41
N ASP A 224 -1.86 -3.12 -11.83
CA ASP A 224 -3.13 -2.77 -12.45
C ASP A 224 -3.20 -1.25 -12.65
N PHE A 225 -2.86 -0.82 -13.86
CA PHE A 225 -2.99 0.56 -14.31
C PHE A 225 -4.41 0.82 -14.80
N GLN A 226 -5.03 1.91 -14.34
CA GLN A 226 -6.34 2.36 -14.81
C GLN A 226 -6.29 3.82 -15.22
N ASP A 227 -6.96 4.14 -16.33
CA ASP A 227 -7.14 5.53 -16.77
C ASP A 227 -8.00 6.28 -15.76
N TYR A 228 -7.42 7.32 -15.15
CA TYR A 228 -8.12 8.19 -14.19
C TYR A 228 -9.35 8.87 -14.79
N PHE A 229 -9.33 9.13 -16.10
CA PHE A 229 -10.41 9.82 -16.81
C PHE A 229 -11.36 8.89 -17.57
N LYS A 230 -11.23 7.57 -17.39
CA LYS A 230 -12.03 6.56 -18.11
C LYS A 230 -13.54 6.86 -18.11
N ASP A 231 -14.05 7.32 -16.99
CA ASP A 231 -15.47 7.63 -16.81
C ASP A 231 -15.75 9.14 -16.90
N SER A 232 -14.77 9.94 -17.38
CA SER A 232 -14.95 11.38 -17.52
C SER A 232 -15.86 11.69 -18.70
N THR A 233 -16.92 12.46 -18.44
CA THR A 233 -17.83 12.98 -19.50
C THR A 233 -17.38 14.33 -20.04
N LYS A 234 -16.19 14.83 -19.64
CA LYS A 234 -15.67 16.13 -20.09
C LYS A 234 -15.10 16.00 -21.49
N ASP A 235 -15.76 16.62 -22.46
CA ASP A 235 -15.29 16.68 -23.84
C ASP A 235 -13.88 17.30 -23.93
N GLY A 236 -13.01 16.69 -24.74
CA GLY A 236 -11.66 17.18 -25.03
C GLY A 236 -10.62 16.87 -23.94
N GLN A 237 -10.93 16.02 -22.98
CA GLN A 237 -9.96 15.55 -21.98
C GLN A 237 -8.99 14.53 -22.59
N LYS A 238 -7.68 14.77 -22.47
CA LYS A 238 -6.67 13.80 -22.87
C LYS A 238 -6.62 12.65 -21.84
N HIS A 239 -6.81 11.42 -22.29
CA HIS A 239 -6.77 10.20 -21.48
C HIS A 239 -5.33 9.71 -21.34
N ASN A 240 -4.53 10.41 -20.59
CA ASN A 240 -3.11 10.13 -20.39
C ASN A 240 -2.67 10.18 -18.91
N TYR A 241 -3.63 10.03 -17.98
CA TYR A 241 -3.36 9.95 -16.55
C TYR A 241 -3.77 8.58 -16.03
N TYR A 242 -2.78 7.77 -15.71
CA TYR A 242 -2.97 6.40 -15.23
C TYR A 242 -2.63 6.29 -13.77
N MET A 243 -3.52 5.64 -13.03
CA MET A 243 -3.37 5.34 -11.62
C MET A 243 -3.14 3.86 -11.44
N MET A 244 -2.13 3.49 -10.64
CA MET A 244 -1.63 2.14 -10.51
C MET A 244 -1.81 1.59 -9.10
N ILE A 245 -2.13 0.30 -9.01
CA ILE A 245 -1.98 -0.55 -7.83
C ILE A 245 -1.06 -1.71 -8.21
N MET A 246 -0.07 -1.98 -7.38
CA MET A 246 0.82 -3.13 -7.54
C MET A 246 0.23 -4.35 -6.81
N ASP A 247 0.46 -5.54 -7.34
CA ASP A 247 0.09 -6.77 -6.67
C ASP A 247 0.91 -6.96 -5.40
N SER A 248 0.22 -7.25 -4.30
CA SER A 248 0.87 -7.52 -3.02
C SER A 248 1.40 -8.94 -2.96
N ILE A 249 2.57 -9.11 -2.38
CA ILE A 249 3.16 -10.41 -2.03
C ILE A 249 2.88 -10.74 -0.57
N PHE A 250 2.87 -12.03 -0.23
CA PHE A 250 2.80 -12.52 1.14
C PHE A 250 4.19 -12.77 1.71
N TYR A 251 4.33 -12.51 2.99
CA TYR A 251 5.51 -12.83 3.77
C TYR A 251 5.29 -14.03 4.69
#